data_cd5470ca8c2e9bc65d96430fe92d1681
#
_entry.id   cd5470ca8c2e9bc65d96430fe92d1681
#
_cell.length_a   1.000
_cell.length_b   1.000
_cell.length_c   1.000
_cell.angle_alpha   90.00
_cell.angle_beta   90.00
_cell.angle_gamma   90.00
#
_symmetry.space_group_name_H-M   'P 1'
#
loop_
_entity.id
_entity.type
_entity.pdbx_description
1 polymer ?
#
loop_
_entity_poly.entity_id
_entity_poly.type
_entity_poly.pdbx_seq_one_letter_code
_entity_poly.pdbx_strand_id
1 'polypeptide(L)'
;YFVCANNKVDYRGECPGRHYVRADATEQVVMLELRRMAEFLAADEEAFAELLAQKTDKELLKEKKNDEAELQKAIARNDTVSHLYEKLYEDNAVGKVSDEWFMQLSHKYETERLELKTKIKTLRQKLSECGQREQERENFTSAIRRFMRMDRLTAPLLRELIDHIDVFETEGKGKNRTQRIVIYYRFVGYVEIPEVSQRPNIVADTRKGVATKYLTEPKTA
;
A
#
# COMPACT_ATOMS: atom_id res chain seq x y z
N TYR A 1 23.80 -13.75 13.09
CA TYR A 1 23.64 -12.31 13.31
C TYR A 1 23.56 -11.59 11.98
N PHE A 2 22.62 -10.65 11.87
CA PHE A 2 22.66 -9.60 10.87
C PHE A 2 23.46 -8.42 11.44
N VAL A 3 24.32 -7.84 10.62
CA VAL A 3 25.21 -6.74 11.00
C VAL A 3 25.04 -5.62 9.98
N CYS A 4 24.94 -4.39 10.43
CA CYS A 4 24.88 -3.23 9.56
C CYS A 4 26.14 -3.17 8.67
N ALA A 5 25.95 -3.07 7.35
CA ALA A 5 27.05 -2.99 6.39
C ALA A 5 27.90 -1.73 6.62
N ASN A 6 27.27 -0.62 6.96
CA ASN A 6 27.96 0.67 7.24
C ASN A 6 28.78 0.64 8.54
N ASN A 7 28.52 -0.30 9.44
CA ASN A 7 29.31 -0.49 10.67
C ASN A 7 30.59 -1.34 10.41
N LYS A 8 30.62 -2.14 9.35
CA LYS A 8 31.81 -2.92 8.99
C LYS A 8 32.89 -2.10 8.31
N VAL A 9 32.52 -0.99 7.72
CA VAL A 9 33.44 -0.09 7.02
C VAL A 9 33.85 1.00 7.99
N ASP A 10 34.79 0.70 8.81
CA ASP A 10 35.31 1.48 9.97
C ASP A 10 35.82 2.89 9.64
N TYR A 11 35.61 3.39 8.44
CA TYR A 11 36.36 4.57 7.97
C TYR A 11 35.53 5.75 7.47
N ARG A 12 34.19 5.70 7.43
CA ARG A 12 33.41 6.81 6.87
C ARG A 12 32.37 7.46 7.78
N GLY A 13 32.22 7.04 9.03
CA GLY A 13 31.43 7.78 10.02
C GLY A 13 29.92 7.89 9.75
N GLU A 14 29.38 7.13 8.80
CA GLU A 14 27.97 7.23 8.40
C GLU A 14 27.01 6.50 9.37
N CYS A 15 27.54 5.62 10.22
CA CYS A 15 26.75 4.87 11.19
C CYS A 15 27.36 5.04 12.59
N PRO A 16 26.80 5.89 13.45
CA PRO A 16 27.39 6.20 14.77
C PRO A 16 27.29 5.07 15.80
N GLY A 17 26.50 4.04 15.53
CA GLY A 17 26.22 2.95 16.46
C GLY A 17 26.58 1.57 15.95
N ARG A 18 26.71 0.61 16.88
CA ARG A 18 26.86 -0.81 16.53
C ARG A 18 25.51 -1.44 16.35
N HIS A 19 25.06 -1.56 15.07
CA HIS A 19 23.80 -2.21 14.71
C HIS A 19 24.07 -3.68 14.39
N TYR A 20 23.61 -4.56 15.25
CA TYR A 20 23.54 -5.98 14.98
C TYR A 20 22.31 -6.57 15.67
N VAL A 21 21.72 -7.57 15.03
CA VAL A 21 20.58 -8.31 15.56
C VAL A 21 20.79 -9.80 15.38
N ARG A 22 20.27 -10.58 16.30
CA ARG A 22 20.32 -12.05 16.19
C ARG A 22 19.32 -12.51 15.14
N ALA A 23 19.79 -13.29 14.16
CA ALA A 23 18.96 -13.80 13.09
C ALA A 23 17.82 -14.69 13.63
N ASP A 24 18.11 -15.58 14.57
CA ASP A 24 17.13 -16.45 15.21
C ASP A 24 16.07 -15.67 16.03
N ALA A 25 16.48 -14.60 16.71
CA ALA A 25 15.55 -13.74 17.43
C ALA A 25 14.64 -12.96 16.45
N THR A 26 15.21 -12.43 15.37
CA THR A 26 14.42 -11.74 14.33
C THR A 26 13.41 -12.68 13.68
N GLU A 27 13.82 -13.90 13.33
CA GLU A 27 12.93 -14.91 12.78
C GLU A 27 11.76 -15.22 13.71
N GLN A 28 12.04 -15.39 15.00
CA GLN A 28 11.01 -15.64 16.00
C GLN A 28 10.03 -14.46 16.14
N VAL A 29 10.53 -13.23 16.19
CA VAL A 29 9.69 -12.02 16.25
C VAL A 29 8.77 -11.94 15.03
N VAL A 30 9.32 -12.17 13.85
CA VAL A 30 8.53 -12.19 12.61
C VAL A 30 7.47 -13.29 12.63
N MET A 31 7.84 -14.50 13.06
CA MET A 31 6.88 -15.62 13.20
C MET A 31 5.73 -15.29 14.12
N LEU A 32 6.04 -14.69 15.26
CA LEU A 32 5.04 -14.33 16.25
C LEU A 32 4.09 -13.26 15.75
N GLU A 33 4.61 -12.25 15.08
CA GLU A 33 3.79 -11.18 14.53
C GLU A 33 2.89 -11.67 13.39
N LEU A 34 3.41 -12.52 12.50
CA LEU A 34 2.60 -13.12 11.46
C LEU A 34 1.53 -14.07 12.01
N ARG A 35 1.82 -14.83 13.09
CA ARG A 35 0.80 -15.65 13.77
C ARG A 35 -0.29 -14.78 14.37
N ARG A 36 0.06 -13.70 15.01
CA ARG A 36 -0.90 -12.75 15.58
C ARG A 36 -1.80 -12.13 14.50
N MET A 37 -1.24 -11.76 13.36
CA MET A 37 -2.03 -11.31 12.21
C MET A 37 -2.97 -12.40 11.71
N ALA A 38 -2.47 -13.62 11.60
CA ALA A 38 -3.25 -14.75 11.14
C ALA A 38 -4.40 -15.11 12.12
N GLU A 39 -4.15 -15.05 13.42
CA GLU A 39 -5.17 -15.24 14.45
C GLU A 39 -6.23 -14.12 14.40
N PHE A 40 -5.84 -12.89 14.22
CA PHE A 40 -6.75 -11.77 14.09
C PHE A 40 -7.61 -11.89 12.81
N LEU A 41 -6.99 -12.21 11.67
CA LEU A 41 -7.72 -12.50 10.43
C LEU A 41 -8.72 -13.65 10.58
N ALA A 42 -8.35 -14.72 11.31
CA ALA A 42 -9.22 -15.88 11.54
C ALA A 42 -10.39 -15.55 12.48
N ALA A 43 -10.18 -14.64 13.43
CA ALA A 43 -11.20 -14.21 14.38
C ALA A 43 -12.21 -13.25 13.77
N ASP A 44 -11.75 -12.30 12.96
CA ASP A 44 -12.60 -11.28 12.34
C ASP A 44 -11.95 -10.78 11.03
N GLU A 45 -12.41 -11.35 9.93
CA GLU A 45 -11.92 -11.02 8.59
C GLU A 45 -12.30 -9.59 8.17
N GLU A 46 -13.48 -9.12 8.60
CA GLU A 46 -13.95 -7.77 8.26
C GLU A 46 -13.15 -6.71 9.02
N ALA A 47 -12.93 -6.91 10.32
CA ALA A 47 -12.06 -6.05 11.12
C ALA A 47 -10.60 -6.05 10.63
N PHE A 48 -10.10 -7.20 10.14
CA PHE A 48 -8.77 -7.27 9.54
C PHE A 48 -8.69 -6.48 8.23
N ALA A 49 -9.70 -6.59 7.38
CA ALA A 49 -9.79 -5.80 6.15
C ALA A 49 -9.89 -4.30 6.46
N GLU A 50 -10.66 -3.90 7.48
CA GLU A 50 -10.73 -2.52 7.95
C GLU A 50 -9.39 -2.02 8.52
N LEU A 51 -8.64 -2.87 9.20
CA LEU A 51 -7.31 -2.56 9.73
C LEU A 51 -6.32 -2.29 8.60
N LEU A 52 -6.33 -3.12 7.54
CA LEU A 52 -5.49 -2.94 6.35
C LEU A 52 -5.95 -1.74 5.52
N ALA A 53 -7.25 -1.43 5.56
CA ALA A 53 -7.81 -0.23 5.00
C ALA A 53 -7.44 0.94 5.94
N GLN A 54 -6.41 1.70 5.60
CA GLN A 54 -6.07 2.92 6.34
C GLN A 54 -7.29 3.84 6.41
N LYS A 55 -7.39 4.68 7.45
CA LYS A 55 -8.52 5.63 7.65
C LYS A 55 -8.90 6.46 6.41
N THR A 56 -7.97 6.64 5.51
CA THR A 56 -8.09 7.28 4.20
C THR A 56 -8.99 6.51 3.21
N ASP A 57 -9.26 5.23 3.42
CA ASP A 57 -9.90 4.40 2.39
C ASP A 57 -11.42 4.60 2.28
N LYS A 58 -12.10 5.03 3.33
CA LYS A 58 -13.53 5.42 3.20
C LYS A 58 -13.70 6.65 2.31
N GLU A 59 -12.76 7.58 2.39
CA GLU A 59 -12.71 8.75 1.51
C GLU A 59 -12.31 8.34 0.09
N LEU A 60 -11.30 7.48 -0.04
CA LEU A 60 -10.85 6.94 -1.34
C LEU A 60 -11.94 6.10 -2.04
N LEU A 61 -12.71 5.30 -1.33
CA LEU A 61 -13.85 4.57 -1.91
C LEU A 61 -14.94 5.52 -2.41
N LYS A 62 -15.18 6.62 -1.70
CA LYS A 62 -16.11 7.65 -2.14
C LYS A 62 -15.58 8.40 -3.36
N GLU A 63 -14.29 8.73 -3.36
CA GLU A 63 -13.60 9.33 -4.50
C GLU A 63 -13.62 8.40 -5.71
N LYS A 64 -13.34 7.10 -5.54
CA LYS A 64 -13.39 6.09 -6.61
C LYS A 64 -14.76 6.06 -7.28
N LYS A 65 -15.86 5.98 -6.49
CA LYS A 65 -17.22 6.01 -7.03
C LYS A 65 -17.52 7.30 -7.78
N ASN A 66 -17.01 8.43 -7.27
CA ASN A 66 -17.17 9.71 -7.94
C ASN A 66 -16.36 9.77 -9.24
N ASP A 67 -15.11 9.31 -9.22
CA ASP A 67 -14.24 9.26 -10.40
C ASP A 67 -14.79 8.30 -11.47
N GLU A 68 -15.39 7.17 -11.07
CA GLU A 68 -16.10 6.26 -11.99
C GLU A 68 -17.30 6.96 -12.67
N ALA A 69 -18.11 7.66 -11.88
CA ALA A 69 -19.26 8.40 -12.41
C ALA A 69 -18.82 9.54 -13.33
N GLU A 70 -17.75 10.27 -12.96
CA GLU A 70 -17.17 11.32 -13.81
C GLU A 70 -16.56 10.76 -15.10
N LEU A 71 -15.90 9.61 -15.04
CA LEU A 71 -15.37 8.94 -16.21
C LEU A 71 -16.47 8.59 -17.20
N GLN A 72 -17.58 8.01 -16.71
CA GLN A 72 -18.73 7.68 -17.58
C GLN A 72 -19.33 8.93 -18.22
N LYS A 73 -19.50 10.02 -17.45
CA LYS A 73 -19.98 11.30 -17.99
C LYS A 73 -19.03 11.88 -19.06
N ALA A 74 -17.72 11.82 -18.78
CA ALA A 74 -16.72 12.34 -19.73
C ALA A 74 -16.69 11.53 -21.03
N ILE A 75 -16.82 10.19 -20.96
CA ILE A 75 -16.91 9.32 -22.14
C ILE A 75 -18.18 9.64 -22.95
N ALA A 76 -19.35 9.65 -22.30
CA ALA A 76 -20.61 9.96 -22.97
C ALA A 76 -20.60 11.35 -23.62
N ARG A 77 -19.98 12.33 -22.96
CA ARG A 77 -19.84 13.68 -23.54
C ARG A 77 -18.89 13.70 -24.73
N ASN A 78 -17.76 12.98 -24.65
CA ASN A 78 -16.83 12.87 -25.77
C ASN A 78 -17.49 12.24 -27.01
N ASP A 79 -18.32 11.21 -26.81
CA ASP A 79 -19.05 10.56 -27.89
C ASP A 79 -20.10 11.52 -28.50
N THR A 80 -20.81 12.26 -27.65
CA THR A 80 -21.75 13.30 -28.06
C THR A 80 -21.06 14.38 -28.91
N VAL A 81 -19.92 14.90 -28.44
CA VAL A 81 -19.17 15.95 -29.15
C VAL A 81 -18.62 15.42 -30.47
N SER A 82 -18.20 14.17 -30.54
CA SER A 82 -17.74 13.53 -31.77
C SER A 82 -18.89 13.45 -32.81
N HIS A 83 -20.07 13.04 -32.36
CA HIS A 83 -21.25 12.98 -33.25
C HIS A 83 -21.72 14.36 -33.69
N LEU A 84 -21.66 15.36 -32.80
CA LEU A 84 -21.97 16.75 -33.18
C LEU A 84 -20.98 17.31 -34.22
N TYR A 85 -19.71 16.94 -34.09
CA TYR A 85 -18.67 17.33 -35.05
C TYR A 85 -18.92 16.71 -36.42
N GLU A 86 -19.26 15.41 -36.48
CA GLU A 86 -19.62 14.72 -37.74
C GLU A 86 -20.82 15.39 -38.40
N LYS A 87 -21.87 15.66 -37.62
CA LYS A 87 -23.07 16.34 -38.12
C LYS A 87 -22.78 17.76 -38.61
N LEU A 88 -21.94 18.50 -37.91
CA LEU A 88 -21.52 19.83 -38.33
C LEU A 88 -20.79 19.80 -39.66
N TYR A 89 -19.94 18.79 -39.89
CA TYR A 89 -19.24 18.57 -41.15
C TYR A 89 -20.22 18.30 -42.30
N GLU A 90 -21.21 17.42 -42.05
CA GLU A 90 -22.25 17.10 -43.04
C GLU A 90 -23.10 18.32 -43.38
N ASP A 91 -23.56 19.10 -42.39
CA ASP A 91 -24.38 20.29 -42.56
C ASP A 91 -23.64 21.44 -43.30
N ASN A 92 -22.32 21.56 -43.07
CA ASN A 92 -21.48 22.48 -43.81
C ASN A 92 -21.32 22.02 -45.28
N ALA A 93 -21.08 20.74 -45.54
CA ALA A 93 -20.90 20.19 -46.89
C ALA A 93 -22.15 20.37 -47.78
N VAL A 94 -23.35 20.40 -47.18
CA VAL A 94 -24.61 20.64 -47.91
C VAL A 94 -25.06 22.12 -47.89
N GLY A 95 -24.20 23.01 -47.36
CA GLY A 95 -24.44 24.46 -47.35
C GLY A 95 -25.45 24.97 -46.31
N LYS A 96 -25.85 24.15 -45.35
CA LYS A 96 -26.74 24.57 -44.25
C LYS A 96 -26.02 25.42 -43.17
N VAL A 97 -24.73 25.26 -43.07
CA VAL A 97 -23.87 26.01 -42.14
C VAL A 97 -22.81 26.72 -42.93
N SER A 98 -22.61 28.04 -42.69
CA SER A 98 -21.56 28.80 -43.34
C SER A 98 -20.16 28.35 -42.90
N ASP A 99 -19.17 28.55 -43.78
CA ASP A 99 -17.77 28.20 -43.50
C ASP A 99 -17.24 28.91 -42.23
N GLU A 100 -17.67 30.14 -42.01
CA GLU A 100 -17.25 30.90 -40.81
C GLU A 100 -17.77 30.26 -39.51
N TRP A 101 -19.06 29.88 -39.48
CA TRP A 101 -19.65 29.16 -38.36
C TRP A 101 -19.06 27.77 -38.18
N PHE A 102 -18.81 27.08 -39.29
CA PHE A 102 -18.15 25.79 -39.29
C PHE A 102 -16.78 25.87 -38.63
N MET A 103 -15.94 26.83 -39.00
CA MET A 103 -14.61 27.01 -38.41
C MET A 103 -14.68 27.30 -36.90
N GLN A 104 -15.61 28.16 -36.46
CA GLN A 104 -15.75 28.51 -35.04
C GLN A 104 -16.19 27.30 -34.19
N LEU A 105 -17.23 26.57 -34.68
CA LEU A 105 -17.74 25.42 -33.93
C LEU A 105 -16.78 24.22 -33.98
N SER A 106 -16.09 24.00 -35.09
CA SER A 106 -15.04 22.98 -35.22
C SER A 106 -13.93 23.18 -34.17
N HIS A 107 -13.42 24.39 -34.08
CA HIS A 107 -12.38 24.72 -33.10
C HIS A 107 -12.86 24.49 -31.67
N LYS A 108 -14.10 24.87 -31.35
CA LYS A 108 -14.74 24.61 -30.06
C LYS A 108 -14.84 23.14 -29.74
N TYR A 109 -15.33 22.32 -30.68
CA TYR A 109 -15.47 20.89 -30.47
C TYR A 109 -14.13 20.18 -30.41
N GLU A 110 -13.12 20.59 -31.14
CA GLU A 110 -11.76 20.03 -31.07
C GLU A 110 -11.13 20.33 -29.72
N THR A 111 -11.27 21.54 -29.23
CA THR A 111 -10.76 21.92 -27.88
C THR A 111 -11.44 21.09 -26.80
N GLU A 112 -12.78 21.01 -26.81
CA GLU A 112 -13.53 20.21 -25.84
C GLU A 112 -13.14 18.72 -25.91
N ARG A 113 -12.92 18.16 -27.11
CA ARG A 113 -12.46 16.76 -27.27
C ARG A 113 -11.09 16.54 -26.67
N LEU A 114 -10.15 17.47 -26.81
CA LEU A 114 -8.81 17.37 -26.22
C LEU A 114 -8.87 17.40 -24.69
N GLU A 115 -9.68 18.30 -24.14
CA GLU A 115 -9.90 18.38 -22.69
C GLU A 115 -10.54 17.09 -22.15
N LEU A 116 -11.59 16.59 -22.82
CA LEU A 116 -12.25 15.34 -22.43
C LEU A 116 -11.33 14.14 -22.53
N LYS A 117 -10.52 14.01 -23.59
CA LYS A 117 -9.53 12.94 -23.72
C LYS A 117 -8.50 12.98 -22.60
N THR A 118 -8.02 14.15 -22.23
CA THR A 118 -7.07 14.31 -21.13
C THR A 118 -7.72 13.93 -19.81
N LYS A 119 -8.94 14.39 -19.54
CA LYS A 119 -9.73 14.05 -18.36
C LYS A 119 -9.97 12.53 -18.26
N ILE A 120 -10.39 11.89 -19.34
CA ILE A 120 -10.61 10.44 -19.41
C ILE A 120 -9.34 9.68 -19.11
N LYS A 121 -8.20 10.10 -19.68
CA LYS A 121 -6.89 9.48 -19.40
C LYS A 121 -6.51 9.56 -17.93
N THR A 122 -6.64 10.74 -17.34
CA THR A 122 -6.32 10.98 -15.92
C THR A 122 -7.21 10.15 -14.99
N LEU A 123 -8.53 10.11 -15.25
CA LEU A 123 -9.47 9.33 -14.45
C LEU A 123 -9.22 7.82 -14.57
N ARG A 124 -8.91 7.31 -15.77
CA ARG A 124 -8.53 5.90 -15.96
C ARG A 124 -7.27 5.54 -15.20
N GLN A 125 -6.27 6.41 -15.20
CA GLN A 125 -5.02 6.19 -14.46
C GLN A 125 -5.29 6.13 -12.95
N LYS A 126 -6.03 7.08 -12.38
CA LYS A 126 -6.41 7.08 -10.97
C LYS A 126 -7.16 5.80 -10.56
N LEU A 127 -8.15 5.40 -11.35
CA LEU A 127 -8.93 4.19 -11.08
C LEU A 127 -8.07 2.92 -11.18
N SER A 128 -7.12 2.87 -12.11
CA SER A 128 -6.15 1.77 -12.23
C SER A 128 -5.25 1.66 -10.99
N GLU A 129 -4.74 2.78 -10.49
CA GLU A 129 -3.92 2.84 -9.27
C GLU A 129 -4.71 2.39 -8.03
N CYS A 130 -6.00 2.79 -7.92
CA CYS A 130 -6.88 2.29 -6.87
C CYS A 130 -7.10 0.77 -6.96
N GLY A 131 -7.35 0.25 -8.16
CA GLY A 131 -7.54 -1.18 -8.39
C GLY A 131 -6.29 -2.01 -8.03
N GLN A 132 -5.10 -1.50 -8.34
CA GLN A 132 -3.85 -2.15 -7.97
C GLN A 132 -3.69 -2.25 -6.44
N ARG A 133 -3.98 -1.20 -5.69
CA ARG A 133 -3.91 -1.21 -4.22
C ARG A 133 -4.89 -2.20 -3.59
N GLU A 134 -6.11 -2.31 -4.13
CA GLU A 134 -7.09 -3.30 -3.68
C GLU A 134 -6.56 -4.72 -3.91
N GLN A 135 -6.02 -5.01 -5.10
CA GLN A 135 -5.45 -6.30 -5.43
C GLN A 135 -4.24 -6.65 -4.55
N GLU A 136 -3.40 -5.68 -4.26
CA GLU A 136 -2.24 -5.84 -3.38
C GLU A 136 -2.64 -6.21 -1.95
N ARG A 137 -3.70 -5.60 -1.42
CA ARG A 137 -4.27 -5.97 -0.10
C ARG A 137 -4.86 -7.37 -0.08
N GLU A 138 -5.58 -7.74 -1.13
CA GLU A 138 -6.13 -9.08 -1.26
C GLU A 138 -5.03 -10.14 -1.36
N ASN A 139 -3.97 -9.86 -2.11
CA ASN A 139 -2.80 -10.72 -2.19
C ASN A 139 -2.12 -10.87 -0.82
N PHE A 140 -1.97 -9.77 -0.07
CA PHE A 140 -1.42 -9.79 1.29
C PHE A 140 -2.29 -10.65 2.22
N THR A 141 -3.60 -10.44 2.25
CA THR A 141 -4.55 -11.22 3.05
C THR A 141 -4.47 -12.71 2.70
N SER A 142 -4.40 -13.03 1.40
CA SER A 142 -4.25 -14.40 0.91
C SER A 142 -2.91 -15.03 1.34
N ALA A 143 -1.84 -14.25 1.38
CA ALA A 143 -0.54 -14.70 1.86
C ALA A 143 -0.55 -15.01 3.36
N ILE A 144 -1.22 -14.17 4.18
CA ILE A 144 -1.44 -14.43 5.62
C ILE A 144 -2.26 -15.71 5.82
N ARG A 145 -3.33 -15.93 5.04
CA ARG A 145 -4.12 -17.20 5.11
C ARG A 145 -3.28 -18.42 4.77
N ARG A 146 -2.37 -18.31 3.78
CA ARG A 146 -1.44 -19.42 3.46
C ARG A 146 -0.45 -19.66 4.59
N PHE A 147 0.04 -18.60 5.23
CA PHE A 147 0.93 -18.72 6.38
C PHE A 147 0.30 -19.50 7.54
N MET A 148 -1.00 -19.36 7.80
CA MET A 148 -1.72 -20.14 8.84
C MET A 148 -1.57 -21.65 8.68
N ARG A 149 -1.31 -22.13 7.47
CA ARG A 149 -1.16 -23.55 7.14
C ARG A 149 0.30 -24.01 7.15
N MET A 150 1.23 -23.12 7.50
CA MET A 150 2.67 -23.37 7.44
C MET A 150 3.27 -23.36 8.84
N ASP A 151 4.14 -24.32 9.12
CA ASP A 151 4.86 -24.38 10.40
C ASP A 151 6.18 -23.59 10.36
N ARG A 152 6.61 -23.14 9.20
CA ARG A 152 7.90 -22.47 8.99
C ARG A 152 7.79 -21.28 8.07
N LEU A 153 8.61 -20.26 8.36
CA LEU A 153 8.84 -19.15 7.44
C LEU A 153 9.64 -19.64 6.23
N THR A 154 9.16 -19.31 5.04
CA THR A 154 9.87 -19.55 3.80
C THR A 154 10.32 -18.23 3.17
N ALA A 155 11.47 -18.23 2.50
CA ALA A 155 11.97 -17.02 1.85
C ALA A 155 11.00 -16.41 0.81
N PRO A 156 10.27 -17.20 0.00
CA PRO A 156 9.24 -16.66 -0.88
C PRO A 156 8.12 -15.93 -0.11
N LEU A 157 7.61 -16.53 0.97
CA LEU A 157 6.54 -15.93 1.78
C LEU A 157 7.00 -14.63 2.47
N LEU A 158 8.22 -14.63 3.01
CA LEU A 158 8.80 -13.42 3.60
C LEU A 158 8.89 -12.28 2.59
N ARG A 159 9.35 -12.56 1.37
CA ARG A 159 9.43 -11.56 0.30
C ARG A 159 8.07 -11.07 -0.18
N GLU A 160 7.05 -11.89 -0.06
CA GLU A 160 5.68 -11.53 -0.40
C GLU A 160 5.04 -10.63 0.66
N LEU A 161 5.30 -10.91 1.94
CA LEU A 161 4.66 -10.23 3.07
C LEU A 161 5.44 -9.01 3.57
N ILE A 162 6.76 -9.08 3.63
CA ILE A 162 7.60 -8.08 4.28
C ILE A 162 8.35 -7.25 3.24
N ASP A 163 8.26 -5.95 3.37
CA ASP A 163 9.04 -5.02 2.57
C ASP A 163 10.43 -4.85 3.19
N HIS A 164 10.48 -4.37 4.42
CA HIS A 164 11.73 -4.24 5.18
C HIS A 164 11.47 -4.32 6.68
N ILE A 165 12.55 -4.48 7.43
CA ILE A 165 12.54 -4.50 8.89
C ILE A 165 13.56 -3.49 9.38
N ASP A 166 13.09 -2.48 10.11
CA ASP A 166 13.95 -1.52 10.77
C ASP A 166 14.43 -2.07 12.10
N VAL A 167 15.74 -2.08 12.28
CA VAL A 167 16.39 -2.52 13.49
C VAL A 167 17.10 -1.32 14.11
N PHE A 168 16.57 -0.84 15.23
CA PHE A 168 17.11 0.32 15.93
C PHE A 168 18.30 -0.04 16.79
N GLU A 169 18.99 0.97 17.31
CA GLU A 169 20.10 0.77 18.23
C GLU A 169 19.69 0.03 19.49
N THR A 170 20.64 -0.69 20.07
CA THR A 170 20.44 -1.38 21.33
C THR A 170 20.55 -0.38 22.48
N GLU A 171 19.49 -0.24 23.24
CA GLU A 171 19.45 0.58 24.46
C GLU A 171 19.76 -0.25 25.70
N GLY A 172 20.30 0.41 26.73
CA GLY A 172 20.59 -0.22 28.04
C GLY A 172 21.94 -0.95 28.10
N LYS A 173 22.25 -1.51 29.28
CA LYS A 173 23.51 -2.22 29.56
C LYS A 173 23.26 -3.59 30.17
N GLY A 174 24.15 -4.53 29.88
CA GLY A 174 24.16 -5.86 30.49
C GLY A 174 22.93 -6.68 30.17
N LYS A 175 22.19 -7.17 31.17
CA LYS A 175 20.99 -8.01 31.02
C LYS A 175 19.73 -7.20 30.64
N ASN A 176 19.75 -5.88 30.81
CA ASN A 176 18.62 -4.99 30.54
C ASN A 176 18.73 -4.32 29.15
N ARG A 177 19.39 -4.98 28.24
CA ARG A 177 19.44 -4.49 26.83
C ARG A 177 18.13 -4.70 26.15
N THR A 178 17.63 -3.65 25.53
CA THR A 178 16.44 -3.67 24.69
C THR A 178 16.81 -3.23 23.28
N GLN A 179 16.14 -3.76 22.30
CA GLN A 179 16.31 -3.36 20.89
C GLN A 179 14.93 -3.29 20.25
N ARG A 180 14.64 -2.15 19.65
CA ARG A 180 13.39 -1.94 18.94
C ARG A 180 13.51 -2.49 17.53
N ILE A 181 12.47 -3.20 17.08
CA ILE A 181 12.34 -3.72 15.74
C ILE A 181 10.98 -3.26 15.23
N VAL A 182 10.92 -2.72 14.02
CA VAL A 182 9.67 -2.34 13.33
C VAL A 182 9.60 -3.10 12.03
N ILE A 183 8.49 -3.80 11.80
CA ILE A 183 8.26 -4.59 10.59
C ILE A 183 7.32 -3.79 9.69
N TYR A 184 7.78 -3.52 8.47
CA TYR A 184 6.98 -2.91 7.41
C TYR A 184 6.52 -3.98 6.44
N TYR A 185 5.23 -4.09 6.28
CA TYR A 185 4.63 -5.06 5.38
C TYR A 185 4.47 -4.49 4.00
N ARG A 186 4.68 -5.33 3.01
CA ARG A 186 4.54 -4.96 1.61
C ARG A 186 3.09 -4.55 1.32
N PHE A 187 2.91 -3.41 0.66
CA PHE A 187 1.63 -2.82 0.26
C PHE A 187 0.79 -2.19 1.39
N VAL A 188 0.97 -2.61 2.63
CA VAL A 188 0.17 -2.12 3.76
C VAL A 188 0.99 -1.31 4.78
N GLY A 189 2.32 -1.28 4.63
CA GLY A 189 3.20 -0.54 5.52
C GLY A 189 3.23 -1.09 6.95
N TYR A 190 3.30 -0.20 7.93
CA TYR A 190 3.21 -0.59 9.33
C TYR A 190 1.77 -0.85 9.73
N VAL A 191 1.50 -2.00 10.34
CA VAL A 191 0.18 -2.41 10.81
C VAL A 191 0.21 -2.59 12.32
N GLU A 192 -0.66 -1.86 13.03
CA GLU A 192 -0.86 -2.03 14.46
C GLU A 192 -2.12 -2.88 14.67
N ILE A 193 -1.90 -4.13 15.10
CA ILE A 193 -3.02 -5.05 15.38
C ILE A 193 -3.63 -4.68 16.73
N PRO A 194 -4.94 -4.39 16.81
CA PRO A 194 -5.62 -4.13 18.07
C PRO A 194 -5.43 -5.27 19.07
N GLU A 195 -5.42 -4.95 20.35
CA GLU A 195 -5.34 -5.96 21.39
C GLU A 195 -6.63 -6.80 21.43
N VAL A 196 -6.59 -7.96 20.81
CA VAL A 196 -7.56 -9.01 21.08
C VAL A 196 -6.97 -9.88 22.18
N SER A 197 -7.43 -9.65 23.41
CA SER A 197 -7.13 -10.39 24.64
C SER A 197 -5.64 -10.68 24.94
N GLN A 198 -5.26 -10.36 26.17
CA GLN A 198 -4.02 -10.71 26.87
C GLN A 198 -2.80 -10.92 25.97
N ARG A 199 -1.99 -9.86 25.84
CA ARG A 199 -0.65 -9.95 25.25
C ARG A 199 0.09 -11.10 25.91
N PRO A 200 0.38 -12.20 25.23
CA PRO A 200 1.34 -13.13 25.78
C PRO A 200 2.65 -12.34 25.93
N ASN A 201 3.23 -12.34 27.13
CA ASN A 201 4.65 -12.05 27.27
C ASN A 201 5.35 -13.15 26.49
N ILE A 202 5.65 -12.88 25.22
CA ILE A 202 6.25 -13.86 24.36
C ILE A 202 7.71 -13.94 24.77
N VAL A 203 8.02 -14.93 25.55
CA VAL A 203 9.39 -15.37 25.72
C VAL A 203 9.72 -16.12 24.43
N ALA A 204 10.37 -15.42 23.52
CA ALA A 204 10.98 -16.10 22.40
C ALA A 204 12.04 -17.03 23.00
N ASP A 205 11.85 -18.35 22.88
CA ASP A 205 12.80 -19.34 23.34
C ASP A 205 14.03 -19.34 22.44
N THR A 206 14.83 -18.28 22.60
CA THR A 206 16.17 -18.24 22.06
C THR A 206 17.09 -18.85 23.11
N ARG A 207 18.09 -19.59 22.72
CA ARG A 207 19.08 -20.23 23.61
C ARG A 207 19.70 -19.31 24.71
N LYS A 208 19.38 -18.02 24.69
CA LYS A 208 19.83 -16.98 25.64
C LYS A 208 18.68 -16.17 26.27
N GLY A 209 17.43 -16.60 26.10
CA GLY A 209 16.26 -15.92 26.66
C GLY A 209 16.12 -14.47 26.17
N VAL A 210 15.42 -14.26 25.04
CA VAL A 210 15.01 -12.92 24.59
C VAL A 210 13.54 -12.78 24.92
N ALA A 211 13.19 -11.76 25.70
CA ALA A 211 11.81 -11.36 25.93
C ALA A 211 11.43 -10.28 24.89
N THR A 212 10.32 -10.44 24.23
CA THR A 212 9.77 -9.41 23.33
C THR A 212 8.63 -8.68 24.02
N LYS A 213 8.59 -7.35 23.88
CA LYS A 213 7.49 -6.50 24.34
C LYS A 213 7.02 -5.68 23.17
N TYR A 214 5.70 -5.68 22.92
CA TYR A 214 5.11 -4.81 21.93
C TYR A 214 5.07 -3.36 22.42
N LEU A 215 5.39 -2.43 21.54
CA LEU A 215 5.23 -1.00 21.78
C LEU A 215 3.97 -0.54 21.07
N THR A 216 3.12 0.22 21.76
CA THR A 216 1.85 0.70 21.26
C THR A 216 1.95 1.87 20.28
N GLU A 217 3.10 2.52 20.19
CA GLU A 217 3.35 3.59 19.23
C GLU A 217 4.77 3.49 18.66
N PRO A 218 4.95 3.62 17.35
CA PRO A 218 6.27 3.85 16.78
C PRO A 218 6.70 5.24 17.23
N LYS A 219 7.67 5.34 18.13
CA LYS A 219 8.36 6.61 18.34
C LYS A 219 9.03 6.95 17.02
N THR A 220 8.50 7.91 16.31
CA THR A 220 9.16 8.55 15.17
C THR A 220 10.52 9.02 15.61
N ALA A 221 11.54 8.64 14.84
CA ALA A 221 12.91 9.10 15.02
C ALA A 221 13.03 10.56 14.65
#